data_016d43cc94df076d8d2e84ad2f894d0c
#
_entry.id   016d43cc94df076d8d2e84ad2f894d0c
#
_cell.length_a   1.000
_cell.length_b   1.000
_cell.length_c   1.000
_cell.angle_alpha   90.00
_cell.angle_beta   90.00
_cell.angle_gamma   90.00
#
_symmetry.space_group_name_H-M   'P 1'
#
loop_
_entity.id
_entity.type
_entity.pdbx_description
1 polymer ?
#
loop_
_entity_poly.entity_id
_entity_poly.type
_entity_poly.pdbx_seq_one_letter_code
_entity_poly.pdbx_strand_id
1 'polypeptide(L)'
;MGVRQEVNRRSFIAGAAGAGLAARSVARTQGRVIGANDRINVAVIGTGGRGTYVIKEFHRVNKEDNTCQIVQACDVYRKRVEELKRFFAPAGVEIKTTLDWREVVNNREVDAVIVATPDHWHATIALAALSNGKDVYLEKPMCHTIPEVKRLIDAV
;
A
#
# COMPACT_ATOMS: atom_id res chain seq x y z
N MET A 1 26.55 51.17 13.43
CA MET A 1 26.69 51.18 11.96
C MET A 1 26.57 49.75 11.48
N GLY A 2 25.38 49.36 11.01
CA GLY A 2 25.10 48.02 10.48
C GLY A 2 25.31 48.00 8.99
N VAL A 3 26.24 47.17 8.54
CA VAL A 3 26.51 46.94 7.12
C VAL A 3 25.39 46.06 6.57
N ARG A 4 24.52 46.59 5.73
CA ARG A 4 23.57 45.80 4.92
C ARG A 4 24.37 45.11 3.83
N GLN A 5 24.50 43.78 3.89
CA GLN A 5 24.99 43.02 2.76
C GLN A 5 23.90 42.99 1.68
N GLU A 6 24.17 43.60 0.55
CA GLU A 6 23.33 43.49 -0.65
C GLU A 6 23.50 42.11 -1.27
N VAL A 7 22.41 41.35 -1.24
CA VAL A 7 22.34 40.03 -1.92
C VAL A 7 22.15 40.30 -3.42
N ASN A 8 23.21 40.10 -4.22
CA ASN A 8 23.11 40.20 -5.67
C ASN A 8 22.71 38.86 -6.33
N ARG A 9 22.26 38.94 -7.61
CA ARG A 9 21.81 37.75 -8.37
C ARG A 9 22.84 36.62 -8.41
N ARG A 10 24.13 36.89 -8.42
CA ARG A 10 25.20 35.91 -8.47
C ARG A 10 25.32 35.15 -7.12
N SER A 11 25.22 35.85 -6.00
CA SER A 11 25.26 35.24 -4.67
C SER A 11 23.99 34.37 -4.39
N PHE A 12 22.85 34.76 -4.96
CA PHE A 12 21.63 33.96 -4.88
C PHE A 12 21.75 32.63 -5.67
N ILE A 13 22.30 32.67 -6.88
CA ILE A 13 22.53 31.50 -7.73
C ILE A 13 23.58 30.56 -7.10
N ALA A 14 24.66 31.11 -6.52
CA ALA A 14 25.69 30.32 -5.84
C ALA A 14 25.13 29.62 -4.55
N GLY A 15 24.23 30.30 -3.83
CA GLY A 15 23.56 29.71 -2.66
C GLY A 15 22.57 28.59 -3.03
N ALA A 16 21.91 28.69 -4.18
CA ALA A 16 21.00 27.67 -4.69
C ALA A 16 21.72 26.40 -5.19
N ALA A 17 22.95 26.50 -5.67
CA ALA A 17 23.75 25.35 -6.10
C ALA A 17 24.29 24.51 -4.94
N GLY A 18 24.43 25.08 -3.74
CA GLY A 18 24.88 24.36 -2.53
C GLY A 18 23.78 23.62 -1.77
N ALA A 19 22.51 23.96 -1.97
CA ALA A 19 21.37 23.33 -1.30
C ALA A 19 20.84 22.07 -2.03
N GLY A 20 21.42 21.71 -3.17
CA GLY A 20 20.94 20.65 -4.06
C GLY A 20 21.30 19.21 -3.65
N LEU A 21 22.00 18.97 -2.54
CA LEU A 21 22.52 17.64 -2.20
C LEU A 21 21.87 16.96 -0.98
N ALA A 22 20.79 17.50 -0.43
CA ALA A 22 20.08 16.89 0.70
C ALA A 22 18.58 16.64 0.47
N ALA A 23 18.06 16.92 -0.72
CA ALA A 23 16.75 16.41 -1.08
C ALA A 23 16.93 14.93 -1.51
N ARG A 24 16.98 14.00 -0.54
CA ARG A 24 16.51 12.65 -0.79
C ARG A 24 15.07 12.82 -1.25
N SER A 25 14.89 12.91 -2.56
CA SER A 25 13.60 12.67 -3.15
C SER A 25 13.22 11.23 -2.76
N VAL A 26 12.44 11.09 -1.68
CA VAL A 26 11.57 9.95 -1.57
C VAL A 26 10.80 10.00 -2.88
N ALA A 27 11.16 9.14 -3.82
CA ALA A 27 10.38 8.92 -5.01
C ALA A 27 9.03 8.43 -4.50
N ARG A 28 8.10 9.37 -4.29
CA ARG A 28 6.69 9.03 -4.18
C ARG A 28 6.41 8.29 -5.48
N THR A 29 6.34 6.98 -5.39
CA THR A 29 5.73 6.19 -6.44
C THR A 29 4.41 6.89 -6.69
N GLN A 30 4.25 7.42 -7.92
CA GLN A 30 3.03 8.11 -8.30
C GLN A 30 1.91 7.05 -8.26
N GLY A 31 1.27 6.92 -7.10
CA GLY A 31 0.02 6.20 -6.97
C GLY A 31 -1.00 6.81 -7.93
N ARG A 32 -1.97 6.04 -8.34
CA ARG A 32 -3.11 6.53 -9.08
C ARG A 32 -3.71 7.72 -8.32
N VAL A 33 -3.89 8.85 -8.97
CA VAL A 33 -4.64 9.98 -8.37
C VAL A 33 -6.11 9.55 -8.31
N ILE A 34 -6.61 9.36 -7.09
CA ILE A 34 -8.01 9.00 -6.86
C ILE A 34 -8.84 10.27 -6.98
N GLY A 35 -9.73 10.31 -7.99
CA GLY A 35 -10.71 11.38 -8.13
C GLY A 35 -11.86 11.22 -7.12
N ALA A 36 -12.64 12.28 -6.90
CA ALA A 36 -13.74 12.28 -5.93
C ALA A 36 -14.82 11.21 -6.19
N ASN A 37 -14.91 10.70 -7.41
CA ASN A 37 -15.87 9.64 -7.83
C ASN A 37 -15.21 8.28 -8.02
N ASP A 38 -13.91 8.14 -7.78
CA ASP A 38 -13.20 6.88 -7.94
C ASP A 38 -13.31 6.04 -6.68
N ARG A 39 -13.44 4.73 -6.87
CA ARG A 39 -13.36 3.78 -5.76
C ARG A 39 -11.91 3.46 -5.42
N ILE A 40 -11.65 3.23 -4.15
CA ILE A 40 -10.37 2.70 -3.66
C ILE A 40 -10.26 1.23 -4.06
N ASN A 41 -9.23 0.88 -4.78
CA ASN A 41 -8.94 -0.48 -5.21
C ASN A 41 -8.19 -1.25 -4.12
N VAL A 42 -8.84 -2.25 -3.55
CA VAL A 42 -8.30 -3.03 -2.44
C VAL A 42 -7.89 -4.42 -2.93
N ALA A 43 -6.73 -4.87 -2.49
CA ALA A 43 -6.28 -6.25 -2.68
C ALA A 43 -6.10 -6.97 -1.34
N VAL A 44 -6.21 -8.31 -1.34
CA VAL A 44 -5.94 -9.13 -0.17
C VAL A 44 -4.77 -10.08 -0.44
N ILE A 45 -3.81 -10.12 0.49
CA ILE A 45 -2.66 -11.02 0.49
C ILE A 45 -2.77 -11.96 1.68
N GLY A 46 -2.92 -13.26 1.39
CA GLY A 46 -3.26 -14.28 2.38
C GLY A 46 -4.77 -14.48 2.47
N THR A 47 -5.29 -15.46 1.73
CA THR A 47 -6.72 -15.80 1.66
C THR A 47 -7.07 -17.04 2.47
N GLY A 48 -6.30 -17.30 3.54
CA GLY A 48 -6.63 -18.30 4.56
C GLY A 48 -7.88 -17.92 5.35
N GLY A 49 -8.17 -18.66 6.43
CA GLY A 49 -9.38 -18.42 7.23
C GLY A 49 -9.58 -16.97 7.65
N ARG A 50 -8.51 -16.33 8.18
CA ARG A 50 -8.59 -14.94 8.65
C ARG A 50 -8.72 -13.94 7.50
N GLY A 51 -7.87 -14.05 6.46
CA GLY A 51 -7.95 -13.13 5.32
C GLY A 51 -9.28 -13.22 4.57
N THR A 52 -9.81 -14.43 4.40
CA THR A 52 -11.15 -14.63 3.82
C THR A 52 -12.23 -13.99 4.68
N TYR A 53 -12.15 -14.11 6.00
CA TYR A 53 -13.09 -13.46 6.91
C TYR A 53 -13.04 -11.93 6.78
N VAL A 54 -11.85 -11.34 6.88
CA VAL A 54 -11.67 -9.89 6.82
C VAL A 54 -12.17 -9.31 5.51
N ILE A 55 -11.83 -9.91 4.37
CA ILE A 55 -12.23 -9.37 3.06
C ILE A 55 -13.74 -9.51 2.82
N LYS A 56 -14.38 -10.54 3.36
CA LYS A 56 -15.84 -10.71 3.30
C LYS A 56 -16.56 -9.67 4.16
N GLU A 57 -16.08 -9.40 5.37
CA GLU A 57 -16.62 -8.35 6.23
C GLU A 57 -16.41 -6.97 5.63
N PHE A 58 -15.21 -6.72 5.08
CA PHE A 58 -14.93 -5.50 4.33
C PHE A 58 -15.93 -5.29 3.19
N HIS A 59 -16.17 -6.31 2.38
CA HIS A 59 -17.16 -6.23 1.31
C HIS A 59 -18.58 -5.98 1.83
N ARG A 60 -18.96 -6.65 2.93
CA ARG A 60 -20.29 -6.48 3.55
C ARG A 60 -20.53 -5.03 3.97
N VAL A 61 -19.57 -4.44 4.69
CA VAL A 61 -19.68 -3.05 5.16
C VAL A 61 -19.66 -2.07 3.99
N ASN A 62 -18.79 -2.28 3.01
CA ASN A 62 -18.64 -1.40 1.87
C ASN A 62 -19.86 -1.35 0.93
N LYS A 63 -20.81 -2.31 1.04
CA LYS A 63 -22.03 -2.32 0.20
C LYS A 63 -22.89 -1.07 0.37
N GLU A 64 -22.88 -0.46 1.54
CA GLU A 64 -23.68 0.72 1.85
C GLU A 64 -23.08 1.97 1.21
N ASP A 65 -21.77 2.18 1.39
CA ASP A 65 -21.07 3.38 0.92
C ASP A 65 -20.50 3.25 -0.50
N ASN A 66 -20.19 2.03 -0.94
CA ASN A 66 -19.62 1.68 -2.25
C ASN A 66 -18.37 2.51 -2.64
N THR A 67 -17.56 2.87 -1.63
CA THR A 67 -16.36 3.70 -1.79
C THR A 67 -15.12 2.91 -2.19
N CYS A 68 -15.16 1.59 -2.02
CA CYS A 68 -14.05 0.69 -2.32
C CYS A 68 -14.48 -0.44 -3.25
N GLN A 69 -13.50 -1.08 -3.88
CA GLN A 69 -13.72 -2.32 -4.64
C GLN A 69 -12.58 -3.30 -4.46
N ILE A 70 -12.90 -4.60 -4.44
CA ILE A 70 -11.89 -5.66 -4.34
C ILE A 70 -11.45 -6.00 -5.75
N VAL A 71 -10.17 -5.81 -6.06
CA VAL A 71 -9.64 -5.99 -7.43
C VAL A 71 -8.68 -7.16 -7.56
N GLN A 72 -8.00 -7.56 -6.47
CA GLN A 72 -6.99 -8.62 -6.54
C GLN A 72 -6.90 -9.44 -5.25
N ALA A 73 -6.59 -10.74 -5.39
CA ALA A 73 -6.35 -11.65 -4.27
C ALA A 73 -5.09 -12.48 -4.52
N CYS A 74 -4.31 -12.69 -3.47
CA CYS A 74 -3.08 -13.46 -3.49
C CYS A 74 -3.03 -14.49 -2.35
N ASP A 75 -2.63 -15.70 -2.67
CA ASP A 75 -2.24 -16.73 -1.70
C ASP A 75 -1.29 -17.72 -2.40
N VAL A 76 -0.34 -18.26 -1.68
CA VAL A 76 0.56 -19.30 -2.23
C VAL A 76 -0.18 -20.61 -2.57
N TYR A 77 -1.34 -20.80 -1.98
CA TYR A 77 -2.18 -21.97 -2.24
C TYR A 77 -3.32 -21.62 -3.21
N ARG A 78 -3.15 -21.97 -4.49
CA ARG A 78 -4.08 -21.66 -5.60
C ARG A 78 -5.56 -21.92 -5.26
N LYS A 79 -5.86 -23.01 -4.59
CA LYS A 79 -7.25 -23.36 -4.24
C LYS A 79 -7.96 -22.26 -3.45
N ARG A 80 -7.26 -21.60 -2.52
CA ARG A 80 -7.83 -20.52 -1.69
C ARG A 80 -8.22 -19.30 -2.49
N VAL A 81 -7.35 -18.83 -3.41
CA VAL A 81 -7.68 -17.67 -4.25
C VAL A 81 -8.83 -17.99 -5.20
N GLU A 82 -8.90 -19.21 -5.74
CA GLU A 82 -10.01 -19.62 -6.61
C GLU A 82 -11.33 -19.78 -5.83
N GLU A 83 -11.29 -20.23 -4.59
CA GLU A 83 -12.46 -20.28 -3.71
C GLU A 83 -12.97 -18.88 -3.39
N LEU A 84 -12.07 -17.93 -3.10
CA LEU A 84 -12.44 -16.55 -2.87
C LEU A 84 -13.04 -15.90 -4.12
N LYS A 85 -12.44 -16.10 -5.29
CA LYS A 85 -12.96 -15.61 -6.58
C LYS A 85 -14.38 -16.12 -6.83
N ARG A 86 -14.61 -17.44 -6.63
CA ARG A 86 -15.96 -18.05 -6.77
C ARG A 86 -16.97 -17.49 -5.78
N PHE A 87 -16.54 -17.16 -4.57
CA PHE A 87 -17.43 -16.56 -3.57
C PHE A 87 -17.94 -15.17 -4.00
N PHE A 88 -17.12 -14.38 -4.64
CA PHE A 88 -17.48 -13.01 -5.07
C PHE A 88 -18.14 -12.93 -6.45
N ALA A 89 -18.00 -13.94 -7.28
CA ALA A 89 -18.57 -13.97 -8.64
C ALA A 89 -20.08 -13.70 -8.69
N PRO A 90 -20.94 -14.26 -7.82
CA PRO A 90 -22.38 -13.97 -7.82
C PRO A 90 -22.72 -12.51 -7.48
N ALA A 91 -21.81 -11.80 -6.80
CA ALA A 91 -21.97 -10.38 -6.49
C ALA A 91 -21.46 -9.46 -7.63
N GLY A 92 -21.05 -10.02 -8.76
CA GLY A 92 -20.49 -9.26 -9.89
C GLY A 92 -19.10 -8.68 -9.62
N VAL A 93 -18.38 -9.17 -8.59
CA VAL A 93 -17.05 -8.70 -8.27
C VAL A 93 -16.02 -9.55 -9.01
N GLU A 94 -15.33 -8.96 -9.97
CA GLU A 94 -14.23 -9.60 -10.68
C GLU A 94 -12.92 -9.39 -9.90
N ILE A 95 -12.30 -10.50 -9.49
CA ILE A 95 -11.05 -10.49 -8.75
C ILE A 95 -9.95 -11.14 -9.58
N LYS A 96 -8.86 -10.41 -9.83
CA LYS A 96 -7.61 -10.98 -10.36
C LYS A 96 -6.99 -11.86 -9.28
N THR A 97 -6.45 -13.02 -9.66
CA THR A 97 -5.79 -13.93 -8.71
C THR A 97 -4.32 -14.12 -9.05
N THR A 98 -3.45 -14.17 -8.05
CA THR A 98 -2.04 -14.45 -8.19
C THR A 98 -1.51 -15.32 -7.05
N LEU A 99 -0.36 -15.95 -7.25
CA LEU A 99 0.34 -16.75 -6.23
C LEU A 99 1.57 -16.02 -5.67
N ASP A 100 1.93 -14.87 -6.25
CA ASP A 100 3.04 -14.04 -5.79
C ASP A 100 2.53 -12.68 -5.30
N TRP A 101 2.72 -12.41 -4.01
CA TRP A 101 2.35 -11.16 -3.38
C TRP A 101 3.05 -9.93 -3.99
N ARG A 102 4.22 -10.12 -4.63
CA ARG A 102 4.96 -9.04 -5.29
C ARG A 102 4.17 -8.45 -6.47
N GLU A 103 3.41 -9.28 -7.17
CA GLU A 103 2.54 -8.80 -8.23
C GLU A 103 1.45 -7.86 -7.70
N VAL A 104 0.96 -8.10 -6.47
CA VAL A 104 -0.04 -7.24 -5.83
C VAL A 104 0.56 -5.89 -5.45
N VAL A 105 1.70 -5.90 -4.73
CA VAL A 105 2.31 -4.65 -4.25
C VAL A 105 2.89 -3.80 -5.39
N ASN A 106 3.25 -4.40 -6.52
CA ASN A 106 3.73 -3.70 -7.71
C ASN A 106 2.60 -3.28 -8.68
N ASN A 107 1.37 -3.74 -8.46
CA ASN A 107 0.24 -3.37 -9.30
C ASN A 107 -0.19 -1.92 -9.02
N ARG A 108 -0.06 -1.05 -10.02
CA ARG A 108 -0.41 0.38 -9.92
C ARG A 108 -1.92 0.63 -9.79
N GLU A 109 -2.75 -0.35 -10.13
CA GLU A 109 -4.21 -0.26 -10.00
C GLU A 109 -4.67 -0.49 -8.56
N VAL A 110 -3.83 -1.08 -7.69
CA VAL A 110 -4.14 -1.33 -6.27
C VAL A 110 -3.75 -0.11 -5.45
N ASP A 111 -4.68 0.43 -4.68
CA ASP A 111 -4.48 1.58 -3.80
C ASP A 111 -4.17 1.12 -2.36
N ALA A 112 -4.84 0.07 -1.88
CA ALA A 112 -4.69 -0.44 -0.53
C ALA A 112 -4.57 -1.98 -0.50
N VAL A 113 -3.86 -2.52 0.49
CA VAL A 113 -3.70 -3.96 0.67
C VAL A 113 -4.09 -4.41 2.07
N ILE A 114 -4.82 -5.52 2.14
CA ILE A 114 -5.08 -6.27 3.37
C ILE A 114 -4.05 -7.39 3.45
N VAL A 115 -3.20 -7.39 4.48
CA VAL A 115 -2.18 -8.42 4.71
C VAL A 115 -2.63 -9.32 5.84
N ALA A 116 -2.95 -10.58 5.53
CA ALA A 116 -3.43 -11.60 6.46
C ALA A 116 -2.76 -12.96 6.22
N THR A 117 -1.48 -12.91 5.89
CA THR A 117 -0.58 -14.06 5.74
C THR A 117 -0.21 -14.66 7.11
N PRO A 118 0.57 -15.74 7.18
CA PRO A 118 1.31 -16.08 8.40
C PRO A 118 2.18 -14.89 8.85
N ASP A 119 2.25 -14.70 10.15
CA ASP A 119 2.77 -13.50 10.81
C ASP A 119 4.23 -13.15 10.48
N HIS A 120 5.08 -14.15 10.21
CA HIS A 120 6.47 -13.95 9.78
C HIS A 120 6.62 -13.26 8.40
N TRP A 121 5.53 -13.17 7.60
CA TRP A 121 5.50 -12.42 6.35
C TRP A 121 4.96 -11.01 6.50
N HIS A 122 4.32 -10.68 7.62
CA HIS A 122 3.61 -9.43 7.84
C HIS A 122 4.48 -8.20 7.58
N ALA A 123 5.60 -8.07 8.30
CA ALA A 123 6.48 -6.92 8.16
C ALA A 123 7.05 -6.78 6.74
N THR A 124 7.47 -7.90 6.14
CA THR A 124 8.06 -7.89 4.79
C THR A 124 7.07 -7.38 3.74
N ILE A 125 5.84 -7.89 3.76
CA ILE A 125 4.82 -7.52 2.78
C ILE A 125 4.32 -6.09 3.03
N ALA A 126 4.07 -5.72 4.29
CA ALA A 126 3.63 -4.38 4.65
C ALA A 126 4.65 -3.31 4.24
N LEU A 127 5.93 -3.50 4.55
CA LEU A 127 7.00 -2.59 4.14
C LEU A 127 7.10 -2.45 2.62
N ALA A 128 6.96 -3.54 1.88
CA ALA A 128 6.96 -3.50 0.42
C ALA A 128 5.74 -2.73 -0.12
N ALA A 129 4.55 -2.91 0.45
CA ALA A 129 3.35 -2.19 0.07
C ALA A 129 3.48 -0.68 0.35
N LEU A 130 3.90 -0.30 1.56
CA LEU A 130 4.14 1.09 1.94
C LEU A 130 5.19 1.77 1.04
N SER A 131 6.28 1.06 0.72
CA SER A 131 7.32 1.57 -0.19
C SER A 131 6.80 1.80 -1.62
N ASN A 132 5.72 1.11 -2.01
CA ASN A 132 5.02 1.31 -3.28
C ASN A 132 3.83 2.29 -3.16
N GLY A 133 3.75 3.05 -2.06
CA GLY A 133 2.74 4.08 -1.83
C GLY A 133 1.33 3.54 -1.65
N LYS A 134 1.18 2.32 -1.12
CA LYS A 134 -0.12 1.71 -0.85
C LYS A 134 -0.47 1.81 0.63
N ASP A 135 -1.74 2.06 0.92
CA ASP A 135 -2.27 1.90 2.26
C ASP A 135 -2.28 0.44 2.68
N VAL A 136 -2.09 0.18 3.98
CA VAL A 136 -1.96 -1.19 4.49
C VAL A 136 -2.88 -1.41 5.69
N TYR A 137 -3.77 -2.39 5.58
CA TYR A 137 -4.39 -3.05 6.72
C TYR A 137 -3.57 -4.29 7.06
N LEU A 138 -2.93 -4.30 8.22
CA LEU A 138 -2.06 -5.41 8.65
C LEU A 138 -2.69 -6.18 9.81
N GLU A 139 -2.86 -7.49 9.64
CA GLU A 139 -3.36 -8.35 10.70
C GLU A 139 -2.36 -8.48 11.86
N LYS A 140 -2.91 -8.79 13.01
CA LYS A 140 -2.11 -9.05 14.23
C LYS A 140 -1.48 -10.46 14.19
N PRO A 141 -0.32 -10.67 14.82
CA PRO A 141 0.61 -9.65 15.32
C PRO A 141 1.28 -8.92 14.16
N MET A 142 1.53 -7.62 14.33
CA MET A 142 2.05 -6.76 13.28
C MET A 142 3.42 -7.22 12.73
N CYS A 143 4.26 -7.77 13.60
CA CYS A 143 5.61 -8.25 13.30
C CYS A 143 6.15 -9.14 14.42
N HIS A 144 7.33 -9.73 14.24
CA HIS A 144 7.97 -10.63 15.20
C HIS A 144 9.04 -9.96 16.03
N THR A 145 9.67 -8.88 15.55
CA THR A 145 10.85 -8.31 16.16
C THR A 145 10.74 -6.79 16.33
N ILE A 146 11.43 -6.25 17.35
CA ILE A 146 11.47 -4.80 17.59
C ILE A 146 12.08 -4.02 16.41
N PRO A 147 13.15 -4.49 15.72
CA PRO A 147 13.64 -3.83 14.53
C PRO A 147 12.59 -3.73 13.39
N GLU A 148 11.72 -4.72 13.24
CA GLU A 148 10.62 -4.66 12.28
C GLU A 148 9.59 -3.59 12.65
N VAL A 149 9.24 -3.48 13.95
CA VAL A 149 8.37 -2.41 14.45
C VAL A 149 8.91 -1.04 14.04
N LYS A 150 10.19 -0.79 14.31
CA LYS A 150 10.80 0.49 13.99
C LYS A 150 10.75 0.79 12.49
N ARG A 151 11.06 -0.19 11.65
CA ARG A 151 11.00 -0.03 10.19
C ARG A 151 9.57 0.26 9.70
N LEU A 152 8.56 -0.37 10.31
CA LEU A 152 7.15 -0.11 9.96
C LEU A 152 6.74 1.32 10.37
N ILE A 153 7.15 1.78 11.56
CA ILE A 153 6.89 3.15 12.02
C ILE A 153 7.56 4.18 11.09
N ASP A 154 8.81 3.92 10.69
CA ASP A 154 9.56 4.83 9.81
C ASP A 154 9.01 4.84 8.36
N ALA A 155 8.21 3.84 7.98
CA ALA A 155 7.65 3.70 6.63
C ALA A 155 6.26 4.32 6.47
N VAL A 156 5.54 4.62 7.57
CA VAL A 156 4.22 5.27 7.59
C VAL A 156 4.38 6.78 7.69
#